data_77ea71f03be2d80cefd91d00afe6a15c
#
_entry.id   77ea71f03be2d80cefd91d00afe6a15c
#
_cell.length_a   1.000
_cell.length_b   1.000
_cell.length_c   1.000
_cell.angle_alpha   90.00
_cell.angle_beta   90.00
_cell.angle_gamma   90.00
#
_symmetry.space_group_name_H-M   'P 1'
#
loop_
_entity.id
_entity.type
_entity.pdbx_description
1 polymer ?
#
loop_
_entity_poly.entity_id
_entity_poly.type
_entity_poly.pdbx_seq_one_letter_code
_entity_poly.pdbx_strand_id
1 'polypeptide(L)'
;MKEKVIKIVKKVYKEFEEIGNEFKNILEYSEKRSFILLMTFIILVVCHGYLLFNSNVGIDTDVFVNNPTNNYNWMEIGRFGLILEKNILNLNSFNMFYAEVLTIIFLFIFCLLCYYAIYRLSGKDIKNLNLILPLICFTNPIWAEAFIFVIQIAEISLGLIFVILSNLLIYKGALEKNKISTIIGTLLLFLVMATYQSFIAVYIAICIIFFILVIENENIKLEKFDIIKLALFVSITFIIAFAGYQIVLKILNKESTYLVNAWKTAARKKDVLKNIYYHCKSIIIGEGIFYNIGLIISHITMVIIGIYNSIKNKKLENKILKFIYYCTYLAFCMTPF
;
A
#
# COMPACT_ATOMS: atom_id res chain seq x y z
N MET A 1 -2.25 14.68 -40.97
CA MET A 1 -3.04 14.00 -39.91
C MET A 1 -2.52 12.57 -39.65
N LYS A 2 -2.33 11.72 -40.69
CA LYS A 2 -1.84 10.32 -40.57
C LYS A 2 -0.49 10.20 -39.84
N GLU A 3 0.49 11.04 -40.14
CA GLU A 3 1.83 10.99 -39.48
C GLU A 3 1.76 11.30 -37.98
N LYS A 4 0.94 12.26 -37.56
CA LYS A 4 0.72 12.56 -36.12
C LYS A 4 0.10 11.36 -35.39
N VAL A 5 -0.88 10.69 -36.01
CA VAL A 5 -1.52 9.49 -35.43
C VAL A 5 -0.52 8.35 -35.31
N ILE A 6 0.28 8.08 -36.35
CA ILE A 6 1.31 7.04 -36.34
C ILE A 6 2.34 7.32 -35.21
N LYS A 7 2.77 8.58 -35.03
CA LYS A 7 3.70 8.97 -33.96
C LYS A 7 3.12 8.74 -32.57
N ILE A 8 1.83 9.04 -32.38
CA ILE A 8 1.13 8.79 -31.11
C ILE A 8 1.03 7.30 -30.83
N VAL A 9 0.62 6.50 -31.83
CA VAL A 9 0.49 5.04 -31.67
C VAL A 9 1.85 4.40 -31.35
N LYS A 10 2.92 4.77 -32.04
CA LYS A 10 4.28 4.28 -31.71
C LYS A 10 4.70 4.65 -30.31
N LYS A 11 4.37 5.86 -29.83
CA LYS A 11 4.69 6.29 -28.47
C LYS A 11 3.92 5.47 -27.43
N VAL A 12 2.63 5.27 -27.62
CA VAL A 12 1.79 4.46 -26.72
C VAL A 12 2.31 3.02 -26.68
N TYR A 13 2.62 2.43 -27.84
CA TYR A 13 3.18 1.08 -27.89
C TYR A 13 4.49 0.97 -27.09
N LYS A 14 5.42 1.93 -27.26
CA LYS A 14 6.66 1.98 -26.49
C LYS A 14 6.41 2.07 -24.98
N GLU A 15 5.46 2.90 -24.56
CA GLU A 15 5.13 3.04 -23.14
C GLU A 15 4.56 1.74 -22.54
N PHE A 16 3.78 0.96 -23.32
CA PHE A 16 3.32 -0.39 -22.91
C PHE A 16 4.49 -1.39 -22.83
N GLU A 17 5.39 -1.35 -23.80
CA GLU A 17 6.60 -2.20 -23.79
C GLU A 17 7.47 -1.95 -22.55
N GLU A 18 7.61 -0.69 -22.14
CA GLU A 18 8.33 -0.31 -20.91
C GLU A 18 7.66 -0.88 -19.65
N ILE A 19 6.33 -1.01 -19.63
CA ILE A 19 5.61 -1.68 -18.51
C ILE A 19 5.85 -3.18 -18.56
N GLY A 20 5.81 -3.80 -19.73
CA GLY A 20 6.15 -5.22 -19.90
C GLY A 20 7.57 -5.54 -19.44
N ASN A 21 8.54 -4.66 -19.76
CA ASN A 21 9.92 -4.78 -19.29
C ASN A 21 10.02 -4.65 -17.75
N GLU A 22 9.17 -3.83 -17.09
CA GLU A 22 9.14 -3.75 -15.63
C GLU A 22 8.72 -5.08 -15.00
N PHE A 23 7.69 -5.74 -15.55
CA PHE A 23 7.30 -7.07 -15.09
C PHE A 23 8.40 -8.12 -15.31
N LYS A 24 9.10 -8.05 -16.47
CA LYS A 24 10.25 -8.91 -16.73
C LYS A 24 11.36 -8.68 -15.69
N ASN A 25 11.65 -7.44 -15.35
CA ASN A 25 12.63 -7.09 -14.30
C ASN A 25 12.23 -7.66 -12.93
N ILE A 26 10.95 -7.68 -12.58
CA ILE A 26 10.45 -8.31 -11.35
C ILE A 26 10.75 -9.81 -11.37
N LEU A 27 10.51 -10.50 -12.48
CA LEU A 27 10.78 -11.92 -12.62
C LEU A 27 12.29 -12.22 -12.53
N GLU A 28 13.12 -11.48 -13.26
CA GLU A 28 14.59 -11.62 -13.18
C GLU A 28 15.12 -11.33 -11.77
N TYR A 29 14.54 -10.37 -11.07
CA TYR A 29 14.87 -10.10 -9.68
C TYR A 29 14.51 -11.29 -8.78
N SER A 30 13.34 -11.88 -8.98
CA SER A 30 12.88 -13.03 -8.21
C SER A 30 13.76 -14.26 -8.40
N GLU A 31 14.17 -14.55 -9.63
CA GLU A 31 15.09 -15.65 -9.94
C GLU A 31 16.43 -15.50 -9.21
N LYS A 32 17.01 -14.29 -9.25
CA LYS A 32 18.29 -13.99 -8.58
C LYS A 32 18.19 -14.04 -7.04
N ARG A 33 16.99 -14.04 -6.49
CA ARG A 33 16.70 -13.96 -5.04
C ARG A 33 15.89 -15.14 -4.52
N SER A 34 15.92 -16.26 -5.23
CA SER A 34 15.14 -17.46 -4.91
C SER A 34 15.28 -17.92 -3.47
N PHE A 35 16.47 -17.84 -2.87
CA PHE A 35 16.71 -18.21 -1.47
C PHE A 35 15.96 -17.30 -0.50
N ILE A 36 15.99 -15.97 -0.70
CA ILE A 36 15.29 -14.99 0.15
C ILE A 36 13.78 -15.19 0.03
N LEU A 37 13.30 -15.45 -1.17
CA LEU A 37 11.89 -15.71 -1.43
C LEU A 37 11.42 -17.01 -0.78
N LEU A 38 12.25 -18.07 -0.86
CA LEU A 38 11.96 -19.34 -0.16
C LEU A 38 11.86 -19.10 1.36
N MET A 39 12.81 -18.37 1.96
CA MET A 39 12.75 -18.05 3.39
C MET A 39 11.52 -17.21 3.74
N THR A 40 11.16 -16.25 2.89
CA THR A 40 9.94 -15.46 3.07
C THR A 40 8.69 -16.34 3.06
N PHE A 41 8.60 -17.26 2.12
CA PHE A 41 7.50 -18.23 2.04
C PHE A 41 7.43 -19.12 3.28
N ILE A 42 8.58 -19.65 3.73
CA ILE A 42 8.66 -20.47 4.94
C ILE A 42 8.17 -19.68 6.17
N ILE A 43 8.60 -18.43 6.33
CA ILE A 43 8.18 -17.57 7.44
C ILE A 43 6.66 -17.34 7.39
N LEU A 44 6.08 -17.07 6.21
CA LEU A 44 4.64 -16.96 6.04
C LEU A 44 3.89 -18.21 6.49
N VAL A 45 4.35 -19.36 6.02
CA VAL A 45 3.72 -20.64 6.38
C VAL A 45 3.89 -20.93 7.87
N VAL A 46 5.02 -20.64 8.49
CA VAL A 46 5.24 -20.82 9.93
C VAL A 46 4.33 -19.90 10.74
N CYS A 47 4.18 -18.64 10.32
CA CYS A 47 3.37 -17.66 11.06
C CYS A 47 1.86 -17.89 10.89
N HIS A 48 1.43 -18.31 9.70
CA HIS A 48 0.01 -18.32 9.34
C HIS A 48 -0.51 -19.67 8.85
N GLY A 49 0.37 -20.65 8.62
CA GLY A 49 -0.05 -21.99 8.14
C GLY A 49 -0.96 -22.75 9.09
N TYR A 50 -0.93 -22.43 10.38
CA TYR A 50 -1.87 -22.97 11.35
C TYR A 50 -3.33 -22.68 10.97
N LEU A 51 -3.60 -21.50 10.42
CA LEU A 51 -4.93 -21.06 10.02
C LEU A 51 -5.51 -21.93 8.89
N LEU A 52 -4.68 -22.48 7.99
CA LEU A 52 -5.14 -23.36 6.91
C LEU A 52 -5.89 -24.60 7.41
N PHE A 53 -5.61 -25.04 8.64
CA PHE A 53 -6.17 -26.24 9.24
C PHE A 53 -7.09 -25.94 10.43
N ASN A 54 -7.10 -24.70 10.92
CA ASN A 54 -7.84 -24.27 12.10
C ASN A 54 -8.57 -22.96 11.79
N SER A 55 -9.71 -23.10 11.17
CA SER A 55 -10.51 -21.96 10.72
C SER A 55 -11.15 -21.23 11.89
N ASN A 56 -11.00 -19.92 11.93
CA ASN A 56 -11.70 -19.06 12.89
C ASN A 56 -13.02 -18.55 12.27
N VAL A 57 -14.11 -18.73 12.98
CA VAL A 57 -15.41 -18.20 12.59
C VAL A 57 -15.65 -16.89 13.36
N GLY A 58 -15.45 -15.76 12.69
CA GLY A 58 -15.81 -14.46 13.25
C GLY A 58 -17.30 -14.14 13.05
N ILE A 59 -17.79 -13.09 13.71
CA ILE A 59 -19.18 -12.66 13.64
C ILE A 59 -19.65 -12.46 12.19
N ASP A 60 -18.86 -11.77 11.37
CA ASP A 60 -19.20 -11.52 9.96
C ASP A 60 -19.20 -12.81 9.13
N THR A 61 -18.35 -13.76 9.48
CA THR A 61 -18.27 -15.08 8.82
C THR A 61 -19.55 -15.88 9.00
N ASP A 62 -20.11 -15.91 10.22
CA ASP A 62 -21.37 -16.59 10.52
C ASP A 62 -22.53 -16.00 9.70
N VAL A 63 -22.63 -14.69 9.64
CA VAL A 63 -23.65 -13.99 8.84
C VAL A 63 -23.53 -14.32 7.35
N PHE A 64 -22.29 -14.38 6.83
CA PHE A 64 -22.05 -14.63 5.41
C PHE A 64 -22.32 -16.10 5.03
N VAL A 65 -21.94 -17.05 5.89
CA VAL A 65 -22.19 -18.49 5.67
C VAL A 65 -23.68 -18.79 5.62
N ASN A 66 -24.45 -18.15 6.51
CA ASN A 66 -25.90 -18.32 6.57
C ASN A 66 -26.65 -17.57 5.46
N ASN A 67 -26.06 -16.50 4.91
CA ASN A 67 -26.63 -15.70 3.83
C ASN A 67 -25.59 -15.35 2.75
N PRO A 68 -25.15 -16.34 1.92
CA PRO A 68 -24.06 -16.16 0.96
C PRO A 68 -24.37 -15.14 -0.17
N THR A 69 -25.63 -14.76 -0.34
CA THR A 69 -26.06 -13.78 -1.36
C THR A 69 -25.88 -12.33 -0.91
N ASN A 70 -25.37 -12.08 0.27
CA ASN A 70 -25.36 -10.75 0.91
C ASN A 70 -24.17 -9.84 0.47
N ASN A 71 -23.77 -9.93 -0.83
CA ASN A 71 -22.82 -8.98 -1.43
C ASN A 71 -23.34 -7.52 -1.41
N TYR A 72 -24.63 -7.33 -1.16
CA TYR A 72 -25.24 -5.99 -1.05
C TYR A 72 -24.61 -5.17 0.06
N ASN A 73 -24.25 -5.78 1.20
CA ASN A 73 -23.67 -5.06 2.33
C ASN A 73 -22.32 -4.42 1.97
N TRP A 74 -21.50 -5.10 1.15
CA TRP A 74 -20.22 -4.54 0.68
C TRP A 74 -20.43 -3.35 -0.26
N MET A 75 -21.45 -3.44 -1.13
CA MET A 75 -21.81 -2.34 -2.00
C MET A 75 -22.29 -1.12 -1.21
N GLU A 76 -23.10 -1.32 -0.17
CA GLU A 76 -23.63 -0.24 0.68
C GLU A 76 -22.54 0.54 1.42
N ILE A 77 -21.46 -0.13 1.83
CA ILE A 77 -20.31 0.52 2.46
C ILE A 77 -19.26 1.02 1.47
N GLY A 78 -19.58 0.98 0.16
CA GLY A 78 -18.71 1.52 -0.89
C GLY A 78 -17.56 0.62 -1.31
N ARG A 79 -17.62 -0.69 -1.00
CA ARG A 79 -16.58 -1.68 -1.34
C ARG A 79 -16.91 -2.46 -2.61
N PHE A 80 -17.26 -1.76 -3.70
CA PHE A 80 -17.60 -2.40 -4.97
C PHE A 80 -16.41 -3.10 -5.63
N GLY A 81 -15.16 -2.64 -5.36
CA GLY A 81 -13.93 -3.31 -5.80
C GLY A 81 -13.78 -4.69 -5.16
N LEU A 82 -14.09 -4.83 -3.87
CA LEU A 82 -14.07 -6.11 -3.17
C LEU A 82 -15.03 -7.12 -3.81
N ILE A 83 -16.22 -6.68 -4.24
CA ILE A 83 -17.17 -7.54 -4.95
C ILE A 83 -16.60 -7.98 -6.31
N LEU A 84 -15.98 -7.06 -7.04
CA LEU A 84 -15.31 -7.37 -8.30
C LEU A 84 -14.21 -8.43 -8.10
N GLU A 85 -13.39 -8.27 -7.09
CA GLU A 85 -12.32 -9.22 -6.74
C GLU A 85 -12.89 -10.59 -6.34
N LYS A 86 -13.96 -10.63 -5.53
CA LYS A 86 -14.67 -11.89 -5.19
C LYS A 86 -15.15 -12.62 -6.44
N ASN A 87 -15.72 -11.90 -7.39
CA ASN A 87 -16.20 -12.49 -8.64
C ASN A 87 -15.04 -13.05 -9.48
N ILE A 88 -13.94 -12.32 -9.61
CA ILE A 88 -12.75 -12.75 -10.37
C ILE A 88 -12.08 -13.96 -9.70
N LEU A 89 -11.96 -13.95 -8.38
CA LEU A 89 -11.33 -15.01 -7.61
C LEU A 89 -12.26 -16.20 -7.32
N ASN A 90 -13.52 -16.14 -7.75
CA ASN A 90 -14.55 -17.15 -7.46
C ASN A 90 -14.74 -17.39 -5.94
N LEU A 91 -14.70 -16.32 -5.15
CA LEU A 91 -14.86 -16.33 -3.68
C LEU A 91 -16.29 -16.02 -3.22
N ASN A 92 -17.26 -16.02 -4.15
CA ASN A 92 -18.67 -15.85 -3.80
C ASN A 92 -19.26 -17.07 -3.09
N SER A 93 -18.77 -18.26 -3.40
CA SER A 93 -19.01 -19.45 -2.61
C SER A 93 -17.96 -19.53 -1.51
N PHE A 94 -18.41 -19.42 -0.26
CA PHE A 94 -17.51 -19.41 0.87
C PHE A 94 -16.74 -20.73 1.01
N ASN A 95 -15.42 -20.64 0.80
CA ASN A 95 -14.47 -21.72 1.04
C ASN A 95 -13.27 -21.14 1.81
N MET A 96 -13.26 -21.37 3.12
CA MET A 96 -12.23 -20.85 4.01
C MET A 96 -10.82 -21.26 3.58
N PHE A 97 -10.60 -22.54 3.36
CA PHE A 97 -9.30 -23.08 2.96
C PHE A 97 -8.77 -22.40 1.69
N TYR A 98 -9.64 -22.24 0.70
CA TYR A 98 -9.26 -21.57 -0.56
C TYR A 98 -8.92 -20.09 -0.33
N ALA A 99 -9.71 -19.36 0.47
CA ALA A 99 -9.44 -17.98 0.80
C ALA A 99 -8.11 -17.80 1.55
N GLU A 100 -7.81 -18.67 2.50
CA GLU A 100 -6.57 -18.65 3.29
C GLU A 100 -5.34 -19.01 2.45
N VAL A 101 -5.45 -20.00 1.55
CA VAL A 101 -4.38 -20.33 0.60
C VAL A 101 -4.08 -19.13 -0.30
N LEU A 102 -5.11 -18.50 -0.88
CA LEU A 102 -4.94 -17.29 -1.68
C LEU A 102 -4.30 -16.17 -0.87
N THR A 103 -4.68 -16.00 0.38
CA THR A 103 -4.11 -14.99 1.27
C THR A 103 -2.60 -15.17 1.41
N ILE A 104 -2.13 -16.39 1.69
CA ILE A 104 -0.70 -16.70 1.82
C ILE A 104 0.03 -16.40 0.50
N ILE A 105 -0.55 -16.79 -0.63
CA ILE A 105 0.03 -16.54 -1.96
C ILE A 105 0.11 -15.03 -2.22
N PHE A 106 -0.94 -14.26 -1.96
CA PHE A 106 -0.96 -12.83 -2.20
C PHE A 106 -0.01 -12.07 -1.26
N LEU A 107 0.08 -12.46 0.00
CA LEU A 107 1.06 -11.89 0.93
C LEU A 107 2.50 -12.19 0.49
N PHE A 108 2.76 -13.38 -0.03
CA PHE A 108 4.06 -13.72 -0.60
C PHE A 108 4.40 -12.82 -1.80
N ILE A 109 3.46 -12.64 -2.74
CA ILE A 109 3.63 -11.74 -3.90
C ILE A 109 3.81 -10.30 -3.43
N PHE A 110 3.05 -9.84 -2.45
CA PHE A 110 3.21 -8.51 -1.86
C PHE A 110 4.63 -8.29 -1.33
N CYS A 111 5.18 -9.26 -0.59
CA CYS A 111 6.56 -9.18 -0.10
C CYS A 111 7.59 -9.15 -1.21
N LEU A 112 7.43 -9.98 -2.25
CA LEU A 112 8.29 -9.94 -3.44
C LEU A 112 8.29 -8.54 -4.06
N LEU A 113 7.11 -7.94 -4.23
CA LEU A 113 6.98 -6.60 -4.79
C LEU A 113 7.58 -5.52 -3.88
N CYS A 114 7.47 -5.66 -2.55
CA CYS A 114 8.15 -4.78 -1.61
C CYS A 114 9.68 -4.85 -1.76
N TYR A 115 10.24 -6.05 -1.84
CA TYR A 115 11.68 -6.23 -2.06
C TYR A 115 12.14 -5.62 -3.38
N TYR A 116 11.40 -5.88 -4.45
CA TYR A 116 11.69 -5.31 -5.75
C TYR A 116 11.60 -3.78 -5.73
N ALA A 117 10.57 -3.22 -5.10
CA ALA A 117 10.39 -1.78 -4.99
C ALA A 117 11.56 -1.11 -4.25
N ILE A 118 11.99 -1.69 -3.13
CA ILE A 118 13.15 -1.19 -2.38
C ILE A 118 14.41 -1.24 -3.24
N TYR A 119 14.68 -2.36 -3.91
CA TYR A 119 15.80 -2.52 -4.83
C TYR A 119 15.76 -1.48 -5.95
N ARG A 120 14.63 -1.36 -6.63
CA ARG A 120 14.42 -0.49 -7.79
C ARG A 120 14.57 0.99 -7.45
N LEU A 121 14.00 1.42 -6.33
CA LEU A 121 13.94 2.83 -5.95
C LEU A 121 15.18 3.27 -5.15
N SER A 122 15.77 2.42 -4.32
CA SER A 122 16.99 2.76 -3.60
C SER A 122 18.24 2.70 -4.47
N GLY A 123 18.22 1.90 -5.55
CA GLY A 123 19.39 1.62 -6.37
C GLY A 123 20.46 0.79 -5.63
N LYS A 124 20.14 0.25 -4.47
CA LYS A 124 21.06 -0.52 -3.61
C LYS A 124 20.56 -1.95 -3.46
N ASP A 125 21.49 -2.88 -3.55
CA ASP A 125 21.23 -4.29 -3.28
C ASP A 125 21.37 -4.57 -1.77
N ILE A 126 20.23 -4.62 -1.06
CA ILE A 126 20.19 -4.75 0.39
C ILE A 126 20.06 -6.25 0.74
N LYS A 127 21.18 -6.99 0.64
CA LYS A 127 21.17 -8.45 0.81
C LYS A 127 20.68 -8.94 2.17
N ASN A 128 21.11 -8.32 3.26
CA ASN A 128 20.87 -8.80 4.62
C ASN A 128 19.57 -8.24 5.24
N LEU A 129 19.14 -7.04 4.82
CA LEU A 129 17.91 -6.43 5.33
C LEU A 129 16.64 -7.11 4.76
N ASN A 130 16.75 -7.78 3.62
CA ASN A 130 15.61 -8.42 2.97
C ASN A 130 14.99 -9.53 3.84
N LEU A 131 15.78 -10.20 4.69
CA LEU A 131 15.26 -11.23 5.60
C LEU A 131 14.52 -10.65 6.81
N ILE A 132 14.83 -9.41 7.19
CA ILE A 132 14.21 -8.75 8.36
C ILE A 132 12.80 -8.26 8.02
N LEU A 133 12.56 -7.83 6.78
CA LEU A 133 11.27 -7.29 6.37
C LEU A 133 10.11 -8.28 6.54
N PRO A 134 10.15 -9.52 6.05
CA PRO A 134 9.07 -10.48 6.29
C PRO A 134 8.90 -10.81 7.76
N LEU A 135 9.99 -10.91 8.52
CA LEU A 135 9.92 -11.15 9.97
C LEU A 135 9.12 -10.04 10.66
N ILE A 136 9.43 -8.77 10.38
CA ILE A 136 8.72 -7.63 10.96
C ILE A 136 7.28 -7.56 10.47
N CYS A 137 7.05 -7.76 9.16
CA CYS A 137 5.71 -7.65 8.59
C CYS A 137 4.78 -8.77 9.05
N PHE A 138 5.26 -10.02 9.09
CA PHE A 138 4.38 -11.17 9.31
C PHE A 138 4.35 -11.70 10.74
N THR A 139 5.31 -11.36 11.57
CA THR A 139 5.26 -11.64 13.01
C THR A 139 4.47 -10.59 13.79
N ASN A 140 4.01 -9.52 13.14
CA ASN A 140 3.23 -8.49 13.80
C ASN A 140 1.84 -9.03 14.20
N PRO A 141 1.43 -8.90 15.47
CA PRO A 141 0.14 -9.41 15.98
C PRO A 141 -1.10 -8.89 15.23
N ILE A 142 -1.00 -7.75 14.54
CA ILE A 142 -2.10 -7.16 13.77
C ILE A 142 -2.61 -8.11 12.66
N TRP A 143 -1.75 -8.98 12.14
CA TRP A 143 -2.16 -9.96 11.15
C TRP A 143 -3.10 -11.01 11.72
N ALA A 144 -2.93 -11.38 12.99
CA ALA A 144 -3.85 -12.30 13.65
C ALA A 144 -5.27 -11.73 13.70
N GLU A 145 -5.41 -10.42 13.94
CA GLU A 145 -6.70 -9.73 13.90
C GLU A 145 -7.25 -9.67 12.47
N ALA A 146 -6.43 -9.35 11.48
CA ALA A 146 -6.85 -9.33 10.08
C ALA A 146 -7.35 -10.69 9.59
N PHE A 147 -6.72 -11.80 10.02
CA PHE A 147 -7.10 -13.16 9.66
C PHE A 147 -8.42 -13.64 10.30
N ILE A 148 -8.92 -12.97 11.34
CA ILE A 148 -10.27 -13.26 11.88
C ILE A 148 -11.36 -12.95 10.83
N PHE A 149 -11.11 -12.01 9.91
CA PHE A 149 -12.03 -11.64 8.84
C PHE A 149 -11.86 -12.49 7.58
N VAL A 150 -11.96 -13.81 7.72
CA VAL A 150 -11.70 -14.80 6.63
C VAL A 150 -12.50 -14.53 5.35
N ILE A 151 -13.70 -13.93 5.47
CA ILE A 151 -14.58 -13.64 4.33
C ILE A 151 -14.06 -12.56 3.38
N GLN A 152 -13.02 -11.82 3.76
CA GLN A 152 -12.45 -10.72 2.95
C GLN A 152 -10.92 -10.68 2.95
N ILE A 153 -10.25 -11.60 3.64
CA ILE A 153 -8.80 -11.52 3.84
C ILE A 153 -8.01 -11.75 2.54
N ALA A 154 -8.52 -12.59 1.64
CA ALA A 154 -7.90 -12.83 0.34
C ALA A 154 -7.93 -11.57 -0.53
N GLU A 155 -9.08 -10.88 -0.59
CA GLU A 155 -9.23 -9.64 -1.33
C GLU A 155 -8.43 -8.50 -0.70
N ILE A 156 -8.38 -8.43 0.64
CA ILE A 156 -7.52 -7.49 1.35
C ILE A 156 -6.05 -7.74 0.98
N SER A 157 -5.61 -9.00 0.94
CA SER A 157 -4.24 -9.35 0.58
C SER A 157 -3.93 -9.04 -0.90
N LEU A 158 -4.88 -9.24 -1.81
CA LEU A 158 -4.78 -8.80 -3.21
C LEU A 158 -4.74 -7.27 -3.30
N GLY A 159 -5.54 -6.57 -2.51
CA GLY A 159 -5.54 -5.12 -2.41
C GLY A 159 -4.16 -4.56 -2.02
N LEU A 160 -3.40 -5.22 -1.13
CA LEU A 160 -2.02 -4.84 -0.80
C LEU A 160 -1.10 -4.92 -2.03
N ILE A 161 -1.27 -5.94 -2.88
CA ILE A 161 -0.54 -6.05 -4.16
C ILE A 161 -0.86 -4.84 -5.04
N PHE A 162 -2.14 -4.47 -5.15
CA PHE A 162 -2.53 -3.31 -5.94
C PHE A 162 -2.00 -2.00 -5.37
N VAL A 163 -1.92 -1.84 -4.05
CA VAL A 163 -1.31 -0.68 -3.40
C VAL A 163 0.14 -0.51 -3.82
N ILE A 164 0.96 -1.58 -3.75
CA ILE A 164 2.39 -1.48 -4.09
C ILE A 164 2.61 -1.29 -5.58
N LEU A 165 1.86 -2.01 -6.43
CA LEU A 165 1.92 -1.86 -7.89
C LEU A 165 1.47 -0.46 -8.32
N SER A 166 0.41 0.08 -7.73
CA SER A 166 -0.03 1.45 -8.00
C SER A 166 1.09 2.45 -7.72
N ASN A 167 1.70 2.37 -6.52
CA ASN A 167 2.82 3.23 -6.17
C ASN A 167 4.00 3.08 -7.15
N LEU A 168 4.42 1.84 -7.46
CA LEU A 168 5.51 1.58 -8.40
C LEU A 168 5.24 2.21 -9.77
N LEU A 169 4.04 2.03 -10.32
CA LEU A 169 3.68 2.55 -11.63
C LEU A 169 3.55 4.08 -11.65
N ILE A 170 3.01 4.69 -10.58
CA ILE A 170 2.93 6.14 -10.45
C ILE A 170 4.32 6.76 -10.37
N TYR A 171 5.23 6.18 -9.55
CA TYR A 171 6.61 6.66 -9.46
C TYR A 171 7.38 6.45 -10.75
N LYS A 172 7.21 5.30 -11.44
CA LYS A 172 7.76 5.09 -12.78
C LYS A 172 7.24 6.15 -13.76
N GLY A 173 5.94 6.40 -13.76
CA GLY A 173 5.33 7.42 -14.60
C GLY A 173 5.89 8.82 -14.36
N ALA A 174 6.15 9.17 -13.10
CA ALA A 174 6.73 10.45 -12.71
C ALA A 174 8.21 10.58 -13.13
N LEU A 175 9.02 9.55 -12.85
CA LEU A 175 10.47 9.57 -13.06
C LEU A 175 10.85 9.39 -14.53
N GLU A 176 10.17 8.50 -15.24
CA GLU A 176 10.46 8.12 -16.63
C GLU A 176 9.53 8.84 -17.63
N LYS A 177 8.59 9.66 -17.15
CA LYS A 177 7.58 10.37 -17.96
C LYS A 177 6.68 9.44 -18.78
N ASN A 178 6.43 8.22 -18.28
CA ASN A 178 5.58 7.23 -18.90
C ASN A 178 4.12 7.46 -18.49
N LYS A 179 3.30 7.96 -19.42
CA LYS A 179 1.90 8.32 -19.15
C LYS A 179 1.01 7.09 -18.91
N ILE A 180 1.27 5.99 -19.64
CA ILE A 180 0.50 4.75 -19.50
C ILE A 180 0.71 4.14 -18.12
N SER A 181 1.95 4.12 -17.61
CA SER A 181 2.24 3.71 -16.23
C SER A 181 1.46 4.55 -15.23
N THR A 182 1.40 5.87 -15.42
CA THR A 182 0.62 6.76 -14.54
C THR A 182 -0.87 6.42 -14.58
N ILE A 183 -1.44 6.23 -15.77
CA ILE A 183 -2.87 5.92 -15.92
C ILE A 183 -3.19 4.59 -15.24
N ILE A 184 -2.43 3.53 -15.52
CA ILE A 184 -2.65 2.21 -14.92
C ILE A 184 -2.46 2.27 -13.41
N GLY A 185 -1.42 2.95 -12.92
CA GLY A 185 -1.19 3.14 -11.48
C GLY A 185 -2.36 3.89 -10.81
N THR A 186 -2.91 4.92 -11.45
CA THR A 186 -4.07 5.67 -10.93
C THR A 186 -5.34 4.81 -10.92
N LEU A 187 -5.56 3.98 -11.95
CA LEU A 187 -6.69 3.04 -11.99
C LEU A 187 -6.58 1.95 -10.91
N LEU A 188 -5.37 1.43 -10.67
CA LEU A 188 -5.14 0.49 -9.56
C LEU A 188 -5.41 1.16 -8.21
N LEU A 189 -4.99 2.42 -8.03
CA LEU A 189 -5.26 3.17 -6.80
C LEU A 189 -6.76 3.40 -6.58
N PHE A 190 -7.50 3.70 -7.65
CA PHE A 190 -8.96 3.77 -7.61
C PHE A 190 -9.57 2.44 -7.16
N LEU A 191 -9.10 1.31 -7.69
CA LEU A 191 -9.55 -0.03 -7.31
C LEU A 191 -9.23 -0.34 -5.84
N VAL A 192 -8.04 0.01 -5.38
CA VAL A 192 -7.62 -0.10 -3.97
C VAL A 192 -8.62 0.58 -3.04
N MET A 193 -9.05 1.81 -3.36
CA MET A 193 -10.03 2.55 -2.56
C MET A 193 -11.42 1.89 -2.59
N ALA A 194 -11.76 1.28 -3.72
CA ALA A 194 -13.00 0.56 -3.91
C ALA A 194 -13.02 -0.82 -3.24
N THR A 195 -11.86 -1.41 -2.97
CA THR A 195 -11.73 -2.69 -2.23
C THR A 195 -11.85 -2.47 -0.73
N TYR A 196 -11.01 -1.58 -0.19
CA TYR A 196 -10.99 -1.33 1.25
C TYR A 196 -10.47 0.08 1.56
N GLN A 197 -11.32 0.95 2.12
CA GLN A 197 -10.99 2.36 2.30
C GLN A 197 -9.78 2.60 3.22
N SER A 198 -9.51 1.69 4.18
CA SER A 198 -8.34 1.80 5.07
C SER A 198 -7.01 1.69 4.30
N PHE A 199 -7.02 1.16 3.08
CA PHE A 199 -5.82 1.14 2.23
C PHE A 199 -5.33 2.53 1.82
N ILE A 200 -6.13 3.57 1.99
CA ILE A 200 -5.68 4.95 1.79
C ILE A 200 -4.48 5.24 2.72
N ALA A 201 -4.55 4.82 3.99
CA ALA A 201 -3.45 5.01 4.93
C ALA A 201 -2.21 4.20 4.53
N VAL A 202 -2.39 2.93 4.13
CA VAL A 202 -1.30 2.05 3.65
C VAL A 202 -0.66 2.62 2.38
N TYR A 203 -1.48 3.11 1.43
CA TYR A 203 -0.99 3.74 0.21
C TYR A 203 -0.12 4.97 0.52
N ILE A 204 -0.59 5.85 1.41
CA ILE A 204 0.15 7.05 1.81
C ILE A 204 1.47 6.66 2.49
N ALA A 205 1.47 5.66 3.37
CA ALA A 205 2.69 5.18 4.04
C ALA A 205 3.71 4.66 3.02
N ILE A 206 3.30 3.79 2.08
CA ILE A 206 4.18 3.26 1.03
C ILE A 206 4.65 4.39 0.09
N CYS A 207 3.77 5.32 -0.25
CA CYS A 207 4.11 6.50 -1.04
C CYS A 207 5.23 7.31 -0.38
N ILE A 208 5.16 7.55 0.92
CA ILE A 208 6.18 8.26 1.70
C ILE A 208 7.49 7.48 1.70
N ILE A 209 7.46 6.17 1.91
CA ILE A 209 8.65 5.31 1.85
C ILE A 209 9.31 5.44 0.47
N PHE A 210 8.54 5.34 -0.61
CA PHE A 210 9.05 5.45 -1.97
C PHE A 210 9.68 6.83 -2.23
N PHE A 211 9.04 7.89 -1.74
CA PHE A 211 9.58 9.25 -1.83
C PHE A 211 10.94 9.36 -1.15
N ILE A 212 11.09 8.80 0.04
CA ILE A 212 12.37 8.77 0.78
C ILE A 212 13.42 7.98 -0.01
N LEU A 213 13.08 6.77 -0.49
CA LEU A 213 14.00 5.93 -1.26
C LEU A 213 14.49 6.62 -2.52
N VAL A 214 13.61 7.31 -3.24
CA VAL A 214 13.96 8.06 -4.46
C VAL A 214 14.89 9.23 -4.16
N ILE A 215 14.68 9.95 -3.07
CA ILE A 215 15.56 11.05 -2.65
C ILE A 215 16.93 10.53 -2.25
N GLU A 216 16.99 9.39 -1.54
CA GLU A 216 18.25 8.78 -1.09
C GLU A 216 19.02 8.08 -2.22
N ASN A 217 18.39 7.77 -3.33
CA ASN A 217 19.03 7.10 -4.46
C ASN A 217 20.02 8.02 -5.19
N GLU A 218 21.30 7.74 -5.04
CA GLU A 218 22.40 8.52 -5.65
C GLU A 218 22.40 8.44 -7.20
N ASN A 219 21.83 7.38 -7.77
CA ASN A 219 21.76 7.19 -9.22
C ASN A 219 20.67 8.05 -9.88
N ILE A 220 19.67 8.52 -9.11
CA ILE A 220 18.60 9.38 -9.60
C ILE A 220 19.02 10.83 -9.35
N LYS A 221 19.36 11.56 -10.41
CA LYS A 221 19.71 12.97 -10.32
C LYS A 221 18.42 13.79 -10.26
N LEU A 222 18.02 14.19 -9.06
CA LEU A 222 16.89 15.08 -8.84
C LEU A 222 17.39 16.45 -8.35
N GLU A 223 16.98 17.50 -9.04
CA GLU A 223 17.13 18.86 -8.56
C GLU A 223 15.99 19.19 -7.57
N LYS A 224 16.17 20.29 -6.80
CA LYS A 224 15.16 20.76 -5.84
C LYS A 224 13.76 20.86 -6.45
N PHE A 225 13.69 21.39 -7.67
CA PHE A 225 12.42 21.61 -8.36
C PHE A 225 11.75 20.28 -8.80
N ASP A 226 12.54 19.27 -9.09
CA ASP A 226 12.04 17.95 -9.49
C ASP A 226 11.46 17.19 -8.30
N ILE A 227 12.00 17.37 -7.10
CA ILE A 227 11.46 16.77 -5.87
C ILE A 227 10.07 17.33 -5.57
N ILE A 228 9.89 18.64 -5.70
CA ILE A 228 8.58 19.28 -5.51
C ILE A 228 7.59 18.83 -6.60
N LYS A 229 8.03 18.75 -7.86
CA LYS A 229 7.20 18.22 -8.95
C LYS A 229 6.78 16.78 -8.70
N LEU A 230 7.68 15.93 -8.21
CA LEU A 230 7.38 14.53 -7.87
C LEU A 230 6.29 14.47 -6.79
N ALA A 231 6.45 15.22 -5.70
CA ALA A 231 5.46 15.25 -4.63
C ALA A 231 4.08 15.74 -5.13
N LEU A 232 4.05 16.81 -5.93
CA LEU A 232 2.82 17.34 -6.52
C LEU A 232 2.19 16.33 -7.49
N PHE A 233 3.01 15.67 -8.32
CA PHE A 233 2.52 14.69 -9.28
C PHE A 233 1.82 13.52 -8.58
N VAL A 234 2.46 12.95 -7.56
CA VAL A 234 1.89 11.85 -6.77
C VAL A 234 0.62 12.30 -6.03
N SER A 235 0.61 13.51 -5.48
CA SER A 235 -0.59 14.07 -4.82
C SER A 235 -1.74 14.27 -5.80
N ILE A 236 -1.48 14.74 -7.01
CA ILE A 236 -2.50 14.93 -8.05
C ILE A 236 -3.08 13.58 -8.48
N THR A 237 -2.26 12.56 -8.70
CA THR A 237 -2.75 11.21 -9.07
C THR A 237 -3.62 10.61 -7.96
N PHE A 238 -3.28 10.82 -6.70
CA PHE A 238 -4.12 10.44 -5.56
C PHE A 238 -5.48 11.15 -5.58
N ILE A 239 -5.47 12.47 -5.78
CA ILE A 239 -6.72 13.27 -5.83
C ILE A 239 -7.60 12.80 -6.98
N ILE A 240 -7.03 12.49 -8.16
CA ILE A 240 -7.78 12.00 -9.32
C ILE A 240 -8.43 10.65 -9.00
N ALA A 241 -7.68 9.70 -8.42
CA ALA A 241 -8.19 8.39 -8.05
C ALA A 241 -9.31 8.50 -7.00
N PHE A 242 -9.10 9.35 -5.98
CA PHE A 242 -10.08 9.59 -4.92
C PHE A 242 -11.36 10.25 -5.46
N ALA A 243 -11.22 11.26 -6.31
CA ALA A 243 -12.36 11.90 -6.97
C ALA A 243 -13.15 10.91 -7.83
N GLY A 244 -12.45 10.06 -8.60
CA GLY A 244 -13.07 8.99 -9.38
C GLY A 244 -13.86 8.03 -8.49
N TYR A 245 -13.29 7.60 -7.37
CA TYR A 245 -13.97 6.75 -6.40
C TYR A 245 -15.24 7.41 -5.83
N GLN A 246 -15.17 8.68 -5.44
CA GLN A 246 -16.32 9.44 -4.92
C GLN A 246 -17.42 9.64 -5.98
N ILE A 247 -17.04 9.87 -7.25
CA ILE A 247 -18.00 9.99 -8.35
C ILE A 247 -18.76 8.68 -8.56
N VAL A 248 -18.06 7.54 -8.55
CA VAL A 248 -18.72 6.22 -8.70
C VAL A 248 -19.66 5.95 -7.53
N LEU A 249 -19.27 6.23 -6.29
CA LEU A 249 -20.16 6.10 -5.14
C LEU A 249 -21.45 6.92 -5.31
N LYS A 250 -21.29 8.16 -5.77
CA LYS A 250 -22.44 9.05 -6.01
C LYS A 250 -23.36 8.53 -7.12
N ILE A 251 -22.80 7.99 -8.22
CA ILE A 251 -23.57 7.38 -9.32
C ILE A 251 -24.34 6.15 -8.83
N LEU A 252 -23.72 5.35 -7.97
CA LEU A 252 -24.35 4.16 -7.39
C LEU A 252 -25.41 4.50 -6.32
N ASN A 253 -25.59 5.77 -5.96
CA ASN A 253 -26.43 6.24 -4.85
C ASN A 253 -26.15 5.51 -3.52
N LYS A 254 -24.89 5.14 -3.32
CA LYS A 254 -24.42 4.41 -2.13
C LYS A 254 -23.60 5.36 -1.25
N GLU A 255 -24.28 6.18 -0.47
CA GLU A 255 -23.63 6.84 0.66
C GLU A 255 -23.55 5.80 1.78
N SER A 256 -22.35 5.38 2.13
CA SER A 256 -22.15 4.57 3.33
C SER A 256 -22.60 5.38 4.55
N THR A 257 -23.84 5.14 4.98
CA THR A 257 -24.41 5.80 6.17
C THR A 257 -23.53 5.55 7.40
N TYR A 258 -22.92 4.39 7.49
CA TYR A 258 -21.97 4.03 8.56
C TYR A 258 -20.71 4.90 8.50
N LEU A 259 -20.02 4.98 7.37
CA LEU A 259 -18.81 5.78 7.21
C LEU A 259 -19.13 7.28 7.29
N VAL A 260 -20.20 7.72 6.62
CA VAL A 260 -20.62 9.13 6.67
C VAL A 260 -21.00 9.55 8.10
N ASN A 261 -21.69 8.70 8.85
CA ASN A 261 -22.01 8.98 10.25
C ASN A 261 -20.77 8.94 11.14
N ALA A 262 -19.85 7.98 10.94
CA ALA A 262 -18.56 7.95 11.63
C ALA A 262 -17.75 9.23 11.35
N TRP A 263 -17.68 9.65 10.09
CA TRP A 263 -16.99 10.89 9.70
C TRP A 263 -17.72 12.15 10.20
N LYS A 264 -19.06 12.21 10.14
CA LYS A 264 -19.85 13.34 10.68
C LYS A 264 -19.72 13.43 12.20
N THR A 265 -19.67 12.30 12.89
CA THR A 265 -19.49 12.25 14.35
C THR A 265 -18.05 12.63 14.74
N ALA A 266 -17.06 12.17 14.00
CA ALA A 266 -15.66 12.57 14.17
C ALA A 266 -15.41 14.02 13.75
N ALA A 267 -16.19 14.58 12.82
CA ALA A 267 -16.02 15.89 12.21
C ALA A 267 -16.53 17.08 13.03
N ARG A 268 -16.99 16.91 14.26
CA ARG A 268 -17.06 18.05 15.18
C ARG A 268 -15.63 18.55 15.38
N LYS A 269 -15.29 19.70 14.74
CA LYS A 269 -13.92 20.19 14.57
C LYS A 269 -13.03 20.16 15.83
N LYS A 270 -13.62 20.35 17.02
CA LYS A 270 -12.90 20.23 18.29
C LYS A 270 -12.51 18.79 18.64
N ASP A 271 -13.36 17.82 18.29
CA ASP A 271 -13.14 16.42 18.62
C ASP A 271 -12.09 15.77 17.70
N VAL A 272 -12.00 16.21 16.43
CA VAL A 272 -10.98 15.72 15.48
C VAL A 272 -9.57 16.06 15.97
N LEU A 273 -9.30 17.32 16.30
CA LEU A 273 -7.99 17.73 16.81
C LEU A 273 -7.65 17.06 18.14
N LYS A 274 -8.65 16.92 19.00
CA LYS A 274 -8.52 16.23 20.29
C LYS A 274 -8.22 14.75 20.08
N ASN A 275 -8.91 14.08 19.17
CA ASN A 275 -8.69 12.68 18.85
C ASN A 275 -7.31 12.45 18.20
N ILE A 276 -6.90 13.33 17.27
CA ILE A 276 -5.54 13.31 16.71
C ILE A 276 -4.50 13.46 17.81
N TYR A 277 -4.69 14.43 18.72
CA TYR A 277 -3.78 14.63 19.86
C TYR A 277 -3.70 13.38 20.76
N TYR A 278 -4.84 12.79 21.15
CA TYR A 278 -4.84 11.58 21.98
C TYR A 278 -4.21 10.40 21.25
N HIS A 279 -4.49 10.25 19.96
CA HIS A 279 -3.88 9.18 19.16
C HIS A 279 -2.37 9.33 19.05
N CYS A 280 -1.88 10.53 18.74
CA CYS A 280 -0.45 10.82 18.75
C CYS A 280 0.17 10.61 20.15
N LYS A 281 -0.54 11.01 21.21
CA LYS A 281 -0.09 10.78 22.59
C LYS A 281 0.02 9.29 22.88
N SER A 282 -0.98 8.47 22.54
CA SER A 282 -0.97 7.01 22.76
C SER A 282 0.18 6.33 22.00
N ILE A 283 0.46 6.77 20.76
CA ILE A 283 1.60 6.29 19.99
C ILE A 283 2.93 6.62 20.70
N ILE A 284 3.08 7.87 21.18
CA ILE A 284 4.32 8.34 21.80
C ILE A 284 4.54 7.69 23.18
N ILE A 285 3.49 7.50 23.95
CA ILE A 285 3.56 6.93 25.30
C ILE A 285 3.55 5.40 25.27
N GLY A 286 3.09 4.78 24.18
CA GLY A 286 2.99 3.33 24.04
C GLY A 286 1.80 2.74 24.79
N GLU A 287 0.68 3.46 24.84
CA GLU A 287 -0.57 2.99 25.46
C GLU A 287 -1.35 2.06 24.54
N GLY A 288 -1.80 0.91 25.07
CA GLY A 288 -2.66 -0.04 24.38
C GLY A 288 -1.96 -1.28 23.86
N ILE A 289 -2.72 -2.17 23.23
CA ILE A 289 -2.23 -3.46 22.74
C ILE A 289 -1.25 -3.28 21.58
N PHE A 290 -1.47 -2.28 20.73
CA PHE A 290 -0.68 -2.05 19.51
C PHE A 290 0.52 -1.12 19.73
N TYR A 291 0.46 -0.25 20.75
CA TYR A 291 1.50 0.74 21.04
C TYR A 291 2.32 0.30 22.25
N ASN A 292 3.35 -0.47 22.01
CA ASN A 292 4.24 -0.96 23.06
C ASN A 292 5.62 -0.25 23.02
N ILE A 293 6.43 -0.53 24.02
CA ILE A 293 7.78 0.07 24.15
C ILE A 293 8.67 -0.21 22.93
N GLY A 294 8.52 -1.37 22.28
CA GLY A 294 9.25 -1.72 21.06
C GLY A 294 8.90 -0.78 19.89
N LEU A 295 7.63 -0.37 19.78
CA LEU A 295 7.21 0.61 18.78
C LEU A 295 7.84 1.97 19.05
N ILE A 296 7.87 2.43 20.32
CA ILE A 296 8.51 3.68 20.71
C ILE A 296 9.99 3.67 20.33
N ILE A 297 10.70 2.59 20.67
CA ILE A 297 12.13 2.43 20.35
C ILE A 297 12.32 2.48 18.82
N SER A 298 11.48 1.80 18.06
CA SER A 298 11.55 1.81 16.59
C SER A 298 11.33 3.21 16.01
N HIS A 299 10.35 3.97 16.51
CA HIS A 299 10.10 5.35 16.08
C HIS A 299 11.29 6.28 16.40
N ILE A 300 11.82 6.22 17.61
CA ILE A 300 13.00 7.01 18.00
C ILE A 300 14.18 6.65 17.09
N THR A 301 14.42 5.37 16.86
CA THR A 301 15.48 4.89 15.96
C THR A 301 15.30 5.42 14.54
N MET A 302 14.09 5.36 14.01
CA MET A 302 13.77 5.89 12.67
C MET A 302 14.00 7.40 12.57
N VAL A 303 13.61 8.18 13.59
CA VAL A 303 13.87 9.61 13.64
C VAL A 303 15.38 9.89 13.65
N ILE A 304 16.16 9.18 14.46
CA ILE A 304 17.63 9.32 14.53
C ILE A 304 18.25 8.99 13.15
N ILE A 305 17.83 7.89 12.51
CA ILE A 305 18.31 7.52 11.18
C ILE A 305 17.94 8.59 10.15
N GLY A 306 16.71 9.13 10.20
CA GLY A 306 16.27 10.21 9.33
C GLY A 306 17.13 11.48 9.47
N ILE A 307 17.43 11.87 10.71
CA ILE A 307 18.33 13.00 11.00
C ILE A 307 19.73 12.74 10.44
N TYR A 308 20.29 11.56 10.72
CA TYR A 308 21.63 11.17 10.26
C TYR A 308 21.71 11.20 8.72
N ASN A 309 20.76 10.57 8.03
CA ASN A 309 20.72 10.54 6.57
C ASN A 309 20.56 11.94 5.99
N SER A 310 19.74 12.80 6.59
CA SER A 310 19.55 14.17 6.15
C SER A 310 20.83 15.02 6.26
N ILE A 311 21.65 14.78 7.29
CA ILE A 311 22.95 15.48 7.46
C ILE A 311 23.93 14.99 6.40
N LYS A 312 23.95 13.67 6.13
CA LYS A 312 24.92 13.04 5.22
C LYS A 312 24.56 13.25 3.73
N ASN A 313 23.28 13.40 3.41
CA ASN A 313 22.83 13.48 2.02
C ASN A 313 23.08 14.88 1.43
N LYS A 314 24.07 14.98 0.54
CA LYS A 314 24.45 16.22 -0.15
C LYS A 314 23.31 16.83 -1.01
N LYS A 315 22.35 16.00 -1.49
CA LYS A 315 21.17 16.49 -2.23
C LYS A 315 20.24 17.34 -1.36
N LEU A 316 20.33 17.22 -0.03
CA LEU A 316 19.51 17.92 0.94
C LEU A 316 20.23 19.17 1.52
N GLU A 317 21.16 19.78 0.80
CA GLU A 317 21.84 21.02 1.26
C GLU A 317 20.88 22.18 1.48
N ASN A 318 19.75 22.20 0.76
CA ASN A 318 18.75 23.24 0.91
C ASN A 318 17.89 23.03 2.17
N LYS A 319 17.76 24.09 3.01
CA LYS A 319 16.97 24.08 4.25
C LYS A 319 15.51 23.64 4.04
N ILE A 320 14.87 24.03 2.91
CA ILE A 320 13.49 23.67 2.61
C ILE A 320 13.37 22.17 2.29
N LEU A 321 14.30 21.61 1.51
CA LEU A 321 14.31 20.19 1.21
C LEU A 321 14.59 19.35 2.45
N LYS A 322 15.49 19.79 3.33
CA LYS A 322 15.69 19.18 4.65
C LYS A 322 14.39 19.18 5.46
N PHE A 323 13.70 20.29 5.50
CA PHE A 323 12.44 20.43 6.23
C PHE A 323 11.38 19.48 5.65
N ILE A 324 11.20 19.45 4.32
CA ILE A 324 10.26 18.51 3.66
C ILE A 324 10.63 17.06 4.00
N TYR A 325 11.90 16.71 3.92
CA TYR A 325 12.38 15.36 4.26
C TYR A 325 12.10 14.99 5.72
N TYR A 326 12.33 15.91 6.67
CA TYR A 326 11.98 15.69 8.08
C TYR A 326 10.49 15.53 8.29
N CYS A 327 9.67 16.38 7.67
CA CYS A 327 8.21 16.26 7.74
C CYS A 327 7.72 14.93 7.18
N THR A 328 8.34 14.45 6.10
CA THR A 328 8.01 13.16 5.48
C THR A 328 8.37 11.99 6.40
N TYR A 329 9.57 12.03 7.01
CA TYR A 329 9.97 11.03 7.99
C TYR A 329 9.08 11.03 9.23
N LEU A 330 8.73 12.20 9.74
CA LEU A 330 7.83 12.35 10.89
C LEU A 330 6.45 11.83 10.55
N ALA A 331 5.92 12.14 9.36
CA ALA A 331 4.63 11.63 8.89
C ALA A 331 4.66 10.10 8.81
N PHE A 332 5.74 9.51 8.29
CA PHE A 332 5.91 8.05 8.27
C PHE A 332 5.91 7.45 9.68
N CYS A 333 6.61 8.06 10.63
CA CYS A 333 6.63 7.60 12.01
C CYS A 333 5.25 7.73 12.71
N MET A 334 4.39 8.62 12.22
CA MET A 334 3.08 8.90 12.82
C MET A 334 1.93 8.20 12.07
N THR A 335 2.19 7.52 10.95
CA THR A 335 1.15 6.72 10.28
C THR A 335 0.90 5.47 11.12
N PRO A 336 -0.29 5.28 11.70
CA PRO A 336 -0.65 4.00 12.30
C PRO A 336 -0.78 2.97 11.17
N PHE A 337 -0.14 1.84 11.35
CA PHE A 337 -0.33 0.69 10.48
C PHE A 337 -1.70 0.09 10.70
#